data_8d4eb1aa19d08a51b19e5b0e98272cfe
#
_entry.id   8d4eb1aa19d08a51b19e5b0e98272cfe
#
_cell.length_a   1.000
_cell.length_b   1.000
_cell.length_c   1.000
_cell.angle_alpha   90.00
_cell.angle_beta   90.00
_cell.angle_gamma   90.00
#
_symmetry.space_group_name_H-M   'P 1'
#
loop_
_entity.id
_entity.type
_entity.pdbx_description
1 polymer ?
#
loop_
_entity_poly.entity_id
_entity_poly.type
_entity_poly.pdbx_seq_one_letter_code
_entity_poly.pdbx_strand_id
1 'polypeptide(L)'
;MRYSRIRRARNQKRYAIVLLIAFLLLGGIYFLMAGTIGKAISNIITPILKPKVGSQQDEQGGDTANEIGLEGEGTELSLPQEEKQGSQGPRITETIKIEAKSFFGIQLGAFNNRENALSIANELKKKGAAGYVLEDQFSRVLAIIFQSQEDTRAVMEQLKAQAVESQVYELKCPGVDMEITASSEKVKGIESSYQMVMENFGLIESIIKDLDRDKITLEIAIENLKDMRDEIRTKTDQLQAYSTDEEGSPVLSGLRNFLSTQVENLDDILLGNISDRVEISSKIKYTYIDMAVKYKKYMEEIANG
;
A
#
# COMPACT_ATOMS: atom_id res chain seq x y z
N MET A 1 -37.48 -2.94 74.70
CA MET A 1 -36.29 -3.01 73.83
C MET A 1 -36.59 -2.29 72.51
N ARG A 2 -35.96 -1.12 72.25
CA ARG A 2 -36.18 -0.33 71.02
C ARG A 2 -34.96 -0.52 70.11
N TYR A 3 -35.17 -1.14 68.93
CA TYR A 3 -34.11 -1.27 67.88
C TYR A 3 -34.00 0.02 67.14
N SER A 4 -32.81 0.63 67.09
CA SER A 4 -32.48 1.78 66.32
C SER A 4 -32.16 1.33 64.86
N ARG A 5 -32.93 1.78 63.84
CA ARG A 5 -32.68 1.58 62.48
C ARG A 5 -31.55 2.53 62.04
N ILE A 6 -30.40 1.92 61.59
CA ILE A 6 -29.25 2.63 61.12
C ILE A 6 -29.53 3.20 59.67
N ARG A 7 -29.44 4.53 59.60
CA ARG A 7 -29.53 5.29 58.33
C ARG A 7 -28.29 5.02 57.43
N ARG A 8 -28.39 4.06 56.56
CA ARG A 8 -27.30 3.76 55.56
C ARG A 8 -27.57 4.27 54.13
N ALA A 9 -28.69 4.94 53.87
CA ALA A 9 -29.15 5.27 52.51
C ALA A 9 -28.64 6.60 51.93
N ARG A 10 -27.93 7.43 52.72
CA ARG A 10 -27.56 8.80 52.25
C ARG A 10 -26.22 8.87 51.55
N ASN A 11 -25.33 7.94 51.78
CA ASN A 11 -24.00 7.95 51.16
C ASN A 11 -23.95 7.27 49.79
N GLN A 12 -24.80 6.29 49.50
CA GLN A 12 -24.83 5.61 48.20
C GLN A 12 -25.15 6.55 47.01
N LYS A 13 -26.07 7.49 47.21
CA LYS A 13 -26.40 8.48 46.15
C LYS A 13 -25.24 9.44 45.87
N ARG A 14 -24.45 9.79 46.89
CA ARG A 14 -23.25 10.66 46.68
C ARG A 14 -22.15 9.94 45.97
N TYR A 15 -21.89 8.66 46.24
CA TYR A 15 -20.92 7.84 45.52
C TYR A 15 -21.37 7.58 44.08
N ALA A 16 -22.66 7.37 43.82
CA ALA A 16 -23.19 7.21 42.48
C ALA A 16 -23.03 8.50 41.63
N ILE A 17 -23.25 9.67 42.25
CA ILE A 17 -23.04 10.97 41.55
C ILE A 17 -21.55 11.22 41.28
N VAL A 18 -20.66 10.90 42.23
CA VAL A 18 -19.20 11.05 42.05
C VAL A 18 -18.69 10.10 40.95
N LEU A 19 -19.18 8.84 40.94
CA LEU A 19 -18.86 7.87 39.86
C LEU A 19 -19.39 8.35 38.50
N LEU A 20 -20.57 8.91 38.42
CA LEU A 20 -21.16 9.43 37.20
C LEU A 20 -20.38 10.65 36.66
N ILE A 21 -19.96 11.56 37.56
CA ILE A 21 -19.10 12.70 37.21
C ILE A 21 -17.73 12.23 36.77
N ALA A 22 -17.12 11.24 37.43
CA ALA A 22 -15.85 10.65 37.05
C ALA A 22 -15.95 9.96 35.68
N PHE A 23 -17.05 9.28 35.37
CA PHE A 23 -17.31 8.65 34.10
C PHE A 23 -17.52 9.68 32.99
N LEU A 24 -18.22 10.78 33.26
CA LEU A 24 -18.38 11.91 32.33
C LEU A 24 -17.07 12.65 32.08
N LEU A 25 -16.22 12.81 33.07
CA LEU A 25 -14.89 13.42 32.91
C LEU A 25 -13.95 12.51 32.11
N LEU A 26 -13.95 11.20 32.39
CA LEU A 26 -13.19 10.23 31.63
C LEU A 26 -13.68 10.11 30.17
N GLY A 27 -15.00 10.12 29.97
CA GLY A 27 -15.63 10.15 28.64
C GLY A 27 -15.35 11.45 27.89
N GLY A 28 -15.35 12.58 28.58
CA GLY A 28 -15.00 13.90 28.04
C GLY A 28 -13.53 13.98 27.65
N ILE A 29 -12.62 13.47 28.48
CA ILE A 29 -11.18 13.37 28.16
C ILE A 29 -10.95 12.43 26.97
N TYR A 30 -11.63 11.28 26.95
CA TYR A 30 -11.57 10.34 25.82
C TYR A 30 -12.06 10.99 24.50
N PHE A 31 -13.16 11.74 24.57
CA PHE A 31 -13.73 12.44 23.39
C PHE A 31 -12.84 13.60 22.92
N LEU A 32 -12.22 14.34 23.83
CA LEU A 32 -11.25 15.39 23.52
C LEU A 32 -9.95 14.82 22.92
N MET A 33 -9.46 13.69 23.46
CA MET A 33 -8.28 13.00 22.92
C MET A 33 -8.55 12.36 21.57
N ALA A 34 -9.71 11.74 21.35
CA ALA A 34 -10.08 11.16 20.06
C ALA A 34 -10.12 12.22 18.94
N GLY A 35 -10.66 13.41 19.23
CA GLY A 35 -10.69 14.53 18.27
C GLY A 35 -9.30 15.13 18.00
N THR A 36 -8.40 15.09 18.98
CA THR A 36 -7.04 15.68 18.88
C THR A 36 -6.09 14.78 18.10
N ILE A 37 -6.12 13.47 18.37
CA ILE A 37 -5.30 12.48 17.64
C ILE A 37 -5.57 12.56 16.15
N GLY A 38 -6.83 12.72 15.79
CA GLY A 38 -7.20 12.76 14.41
C GLY A 38 -6.79 14.01 13.64
N LYS A 39 -6.91 15.20 14.24
CA LYS A 39 -6.44 16.46 13.65
C LYS A 39 -4.91 16.47 13.55
N ALA A 40 -4.23 15.87 14.53
CA ALA A 40 -2.80 15.74 14.52
C ALA A 40 -2.30 14.93 13.31
N ILE A 41 -2.90 13.78 13.01
CA ILE A 41 -2.48 12.92 11.90
C ILE A 41 -2.71 13.58 10.54
N SER A 42 -3.86 14.23 10.32
CA SER A 42 -4.15 14.93 9.07
C SER A 42 -3.19 16.11 8.82
N ASN A 43 -2.81 16.82 9.88
CA ASN A 43 -1.88 17.95 9.77
C ASN A 43 -0.42 17.53 9.64
N ILE A 44 -0.10 16.24 9.89
CA ILE A 44 1.28 15.74 9.88
C ILE A 44 1.58 15.00 8.58
N ILE A 45 0.69 14.15 8.12
CA ILE A 45 0.97 13.35 6.92
C ILE A 45 1.02 14.26 5.68
N THR A 46 0.24 15.35 5.66
CA THR A 46 0.24 16.30 4.55
C THR A 46 1.39 17.33 4.58
N PRO A 47 1.77 17.97 5.73
CA PRO A 47 2.88 18.92 5.76
C PRO A 47 4.28 18.30 5.91
N ILE A 48 4.40 17.06 6.35
CA ILE A 48 5.69 16.35 6.51
C ILE A 48 6.46 16.29 5.20
N LEU A 49 5.71 16.34 4.14
CA LEU A 49 6.21 16.24 2.81
C LEU A 49 6.42 17.61 2.14
N LYS A 50 6.13 18.74 2.81
CA LYS A 50 6.42 20.09 2.27
C LYS A 50 7.87 20.49 2.54
N PRO A 51 8.75 20.59 1.53
CA PRO A 51 10.05 21.22 1.72
C PRO A 51 9.85 22.73 1.93
N LYS A 52 10.67 23.31 2.79
CA LYS A 52 10.81 24.75 2.93
C LYS A 52 11.39 25.27 1.62
N VAL A 53 10.53 25.79 0.73
CA VAL A 53 10.95 26.35 -0.55
C VAL A 53 11.65 27.68 -0.30
N GLY A 54 12.95 27.68 -0.54
CA GLY A 54 13.68 28.89 -0.90
C GLY A 54 13.46 29.12 -2.39
N SER A 55 12.92 30.30 -2.70
CA SER A 55 12.66 30.79 -4.05
C SER A 55 13.92 30.83 -4.92
N GLN A 56 13.85 30.31 -6.14
CA GLN A 56 14.51 30.93 -7.31
C GLN A 56 13.79 30.54 -8.60
N GLN A 57 13.49 31.60 -9.39
CA GLN A 57 12.99 31.61 -10.75
C GLN A 57 14.10 31.21 -11.73
N ASP A 58 13.69 30.74 -12.94
CA ASP A 58 13.97 31.19 -14.32
C ASP A 58 13.74 30.02 -15.28
N GLU A 59 12.82 30.14 -16.17
CA GLU A 59 12.67 30.65 -17.53
C GLU A 59 13.25 29.80 -18.69
N GLN A 60 12.38 29.66 -19.72
CA GLN A 60 12.62 29.43 -21.18
C GLN A 60 13.04 28.03 -21.60
N GLY A 61 12.40 27.36 -22.54
CA GLY A 61 11.73 27.78 -23.79
C GLY A 61 12.30 26.93 -24.94
N GLY A 62 11.50 26.38 -25.84
CA GLY A 62 12.00 25.85 -27.10
C GLY A 62 11.17 24.75 -27.76
N ASP A 63 10.30 25.18 -28.67
CA ASP A 63 9.67 24.40 -29.73
C ASP A 63 10.67 23.62 -30.59
N THR A 64 10.30 22.44 -31.08
CA THR A 64 10.41 22.11 -32.49
C THR A 64 9.61 20.87 -32.87
N ALA A 65 8.62 21.06 -33.71
CA ALA A 65 7.96 20.04 -34.50
C ALA A 65 8.91 19.47 -35.59
N ASN A 66 8.77 18.20 -35.92
CA ASN A 66 9.10 17.71 -37.23
C ASN A 66 8.18 16.53 -37.63
N GLU A 67 7.26 16.84 -38.53
CA GLU A 67 6.56 15.89 -39.40
C GLU A 67 7.54 15.33 -40.41
N ILE A 68 7.53 14.02 -40.65
CA ILE A 68 7.83 13.45 -41.96
C ILE A 68 6.94 12.24 -42.18
N GLY A 69 6.00 12.36 -43.10
CA GLY A 69 5.29 11.25 -43.70
C GLY A 69 6.09 10.57 -44.78
N LEU A 70 5.81 9.29 -45.05
CA LEU A 70 6.02 8.67 -46.33
C LEU A 70 5.13 7.42 -46.48
N GLU A 71 4.35 7.44 -47.54
CA GLU A 71 3.55 6.37 -48.13
C GLU A 71 4.45 5.27 -48.73
N GLY A 72 3.93 4.05 -48.80
CA GLY A 72 4.57 2.97 -49.57
C GLY A 72 3.80 1.65 -49.56
N GLU A 73 2.89 1.53 -50.48
CA GLU A 73 2.45 0.37 -51.27
C GLU A 73 2.46 -1.05 -50.71
N GLY A 74 1.33 -1.69 -50.93
CA GLY A 74 1.01 -3.06 -50.61
C GLY A 74 1.76 -4.10 -51.48
N THR A 75 1.96 -5.24 -50.87
CA THR A 75 2.16 -6.51 -51.60
C THR A 75 1.46 -7.61 -50.80
N GLU A 76 0.41 -8.12 -51.44
CA GLU A 76 -0.33 -9.30 -51.04
C GLU A 76 0.57 -10.52 -51.19
N LEU A 77 0.98 -11.15 -50.09
CA LEU A 77 1.67 -12.44 -50.12
C LEU A 77 0.86 -13.44 -49.31
N SER A 78 0.37 -14.44 -50.03
CA SER A 78 -0.32 -15.65 -49.56
C SER A 78 0.38 -16.28 -48.36
N LEU A 79 -0.35 -16.42 -47.25
CA LEU A 79 0.08 -17.16 -46.07
C LEU A 79 0.03 -18.67 -46.31
N PRO A 80 1.10 -19.42 -46.06
CA PRO A 80 0.99 -20.84 -45.79
C PRO A 80 0.33 -20.98 -44.42
N GLN A 81 -0.65 -21.86 -44.29
CA GLN A 81 -1.20 -22.32 -43.02
C GLN A 81 -0.07 -23.01 -42.25
N GLU A 82 0.54 -22.31 -41.29
CA GLU A 82 1.38 -22.92 -40.30
C GLU A 82 0.49 -23.54 -39.21
N GLU A 83 0.61 -24.84 -39.13
CA GLU A 83 0.15 -25.64 -38.00
C GLU A 83 0.69 -25.01 -36.72
N LYS A 84 -0.19 -24.82 -35.74
CA LYS A 84 0.14 -24.44 -34.36
C LYS A 84 0.97 -25.53 -33.67
N GLN A 85 2.23 -25.68 -34.03
CA GLN A 85 3.21 -26.31 -33.19
C GLN A 85 3.73 -25.26 -32.23
N GLY A 86 3.40 -25.42 -30.94
CA GLY A 86 3.94 -24.57 -29.88
C GLY A 86 5.46 -24.55 -29.95
N SER A 87 6.02 -23.41 -30.30
CA SER A 87 7.47 -23.14 -30.35
C SER A 87 8.05 -23.28 -28.93
N GLN A 88 8.34 -24.51 -28.51
CA GLN A 88 9.18 -24.78 -27.35
C GLN A 88 10.64 -24.65 -27.79
N GLY A 89 11.20 -23.43 -27.71
CA GLY A 89 12.65 -23.22 -27.82
C GLY A 89 13.40 -24.11 -26.78
N PRO A 90 14.74 -24.26 -26.91
CA PRO A 90 15.52 -25.07 -25.99
C PRO A 90 15.29 -24.58 -24.54
N ARG A 91 15.02 -25.55 -23.66
CA ARG A 91 14.86 -25.26 -22.22
C ARG A 91 16.23 -25.02 -21.61
N ILE A 92 16.33 -23.98 -20.81
CA ILE A 92 17.49 -23.62 -20.00
C ILE A 92 17.12 -23.66 -18.53
N THR A 93 18.10 -23.90 -17.67
CA THR A 93 17.94 -23.77 -16.21
C THR A 93 18.73 -22.54 -15.76
N GLU A 94 18.07 -21.60 -15.14
CA GLU A 94 18.67 -20.38 -14.58
C GLU A 94 18.20 -20.19 -13.13
N THR A 95 19.07 -19.57 -12.31
CA THR A 95 18.75 -19.17 -10.96
C THR A 95 18.33 -17.71 -10.95
N ILE A 96 17.08 -17.43 -10.60
CA ILE A 96 16.58 -16.09 -10.35
C ILE A 96 16.74 -15.79 -8.86
N LYS A 97 17.54 -14.77 -8.55
CA LYS A 97 17.78 -14.35 -7.17
C LYS A 97 16.94 -13.14 -6.83
N ILE A 98 16.09 -13.28 -5.80
CA ILE A 98 15.27 -12.21 -5.25
C ILE A 98 15.85 -11.84 -3.87
N GLU A 99 16.32 -10.62 -3.73
CA GLU A 99 16.87 -10.13 -2.47
C GLU A 99 15.78 -9.92 -1.41
N ALA A 100 16.16 -10.15 -0.15
CA ALA A 100 15.28 -9.85 0.98
C ALA A 100 14.94 -8.35 1.03
N LYS A 101 13.69 -8.03 1.41
CA LYS A 101 13.21 -6.65 1.48
C LYS A 101 12.52 -6.38 2.81
N SER A 102 12.76 -5.21 3.40
CA SER A 102 12.03 -4.73 4.58
C SER A 102 11.22 -3.50 4.24
N PHE A 103 10.02 -3.42 4.83
CA PHE A 103 9.20 -2.22 4.87
C PHE A 103 9.00 -1.82 6.33
N PHE A 104 8.94 -0.52 6.59
CA PHE A 104 8.82 0.04 7.92
C PHE A 104 7.50 0.78 8.05
N GLY A 105 6.56 0.19 8.78
CA GLY A 105 5.22 0.71 8.98
C GLY A 105 5.14 1.61 10.22
N ILE A 106 4.31 2.64 10.16
CA ILE A 106 3.92 3.44 11.32
C ILE A 106 2.65 2.83 11.89
N GLN A 107 2.79 2.12 13.01
CA GLN A 107 1.70 1.55 13.78
C GLN A 107 1.19 2.56 14.81
N LEU A 108 -0.10 2.84 14.77
CA LEU A 108 -0.78 3.77 15.70
C LEU A 108 -1.55 3.06 16.80
N GLY A 109 -1.64 1.74 16.75
CA GLY A 109 -2.25 0.92 17.78
C GLY A 109 -2.18 -0.56 17.47
N ALA A 110 -2.30 -1.37 18.52
CA ALA A 110 -2.48 -2.82 18.47
C ALA A 110 -3.58 -3.20 19.45
N PHE A 111 -4.60 -3.89 18.97
CA PHE A 111 -5.84 -4.15 19.70
C PHE A 111 -6.11 -5.65 19.78
N ASN A 112 -6.59 -6.11 20.92
CA ASN A 112 -7.11 -7.47 21.07
C ASN A 112 -8.48 -7.65 20.41
N ASN A 113 -9.21 -6.55 20.21
CA ASN A 113 -10.52 -6.52 19.57
C ASN A 113 -10.41 -5.84 18.21
N ARG A 114 -10.79 -6.57 17.16
CA ARG A 114 -10.76 -6.10 15.76
C ARG A 114 -11.69 -4.91 15.53
N GLU A 115 -12.82 -4.82 16.19
CA GLU A 115 -13.77 -3.71 16.04
C GLU A 115 -13.16 -2.38 16.50
N ASN A 116 -12.38 -2.40 17.60
CA ASN A 116 -11.67 -1.22 18.08
C ASN A 116 -10.60 -0.78 17.04
N ALA A 117 -9.87 -1.73 16.47
CA ALA A 117 -8.91 -1.45 15.40
C ALA A 117 -9.60 -0.83 14.17
N LEU A 118 -10.72 -1.39 13.74
CA LEU A 118 -11.50 -0.88 12.60
C LEU A 118 -12.05 0.52 12.85
N SER A 119 -12.50 0.83 14.07
CA SER A 119 -12.96 2.18 14.44
C SER A 119 -11.84 3.21 14.26
N ILE A 120 -10.64 2.94 14.78
CA ILE A 120 -9.47 3.82 14.64
C ILE A 120 -9.02 3.88 13.16
N ALA A 121 -9.00 2.74 12.46
CA ALA A 121 -8.66 2.69 11.05
C ALA A 121 -9.57 3.59 10.19
N ASN A 122 -10.87 3.57 10.44
CA ASN A 122 -11.83 4.41 9.73
C ASN A 122 -11.64 5.91 10.02
N GLU A 123 -11.29 6.28 11.26
CA GLU A 123 -10.94 7.67 11.58
C GLU A 123 -9.65 8.13 10.87
N LEU A 124 -8.69 7.23 10.74
CA LEU A 124 -7.44 7.51 10.01
C LEU A 124 -7.67 7.69 8.51
N LYS A 125 -8.51 6.84 7.90
CA LYS A 125 -8.89 6.95 6.47
C LYS A 125 -9.50 8.30 6.14
N LYS A 126 -10.42 8.81 6.98
CA LYS A 126 -11.01 10.15 6.84
C LYS A 126 -9.98 11.29 6.86
N LYS A 127 -8.75 11.00 7.27
CA LYS A 127 -7.65 11.95 7.40
C LYS A 127 -6.52 11.71 6.41
N GLY A 128 -6.74 10.85 5.44
CA GLY A 128 -5.76 10.56 4.39
C GLY A 128 -4.66 9.57 4.79
N ALA A 129 -4.75 8.92 5.97
CA ALA A 129 -3.87 7.81 6.31
C ALA A 129 -4.46 6.48 5.79
N ALA A 130 -3.64 5.44 5.68
CA ALA A 130 -4.10 4.14 5.18
C ALA A 130 -5.22 3.52 6.02
N GLY A 131 -5.13 3.61 7.34
CA GLY A 131 -6.04 2.88 8.23
C GLY A 131 -6.08 1.38 7.87
N TYR A 132 -4.92 0.79 7.60
CA TYR A 132 -4.80 -0.62 7.30
C TYR A 132 -4.79 -1.44 8.58
N VAL A 133 -5.66 -2.44 8.69
CA VAL A 133 -5.68 -3.34 9.84
C VAL A 133 -4.94 -4.62 9.47
N LEU A 134 -3.75 -4.80 10.04
CA LEU A 134 -2.96 -6.01 9.90
C LEU A 134 -3.29 -6.97 11.04
N GLU A 135 -3.74 -8.16 10.69
CA GLU A 135 -4.07 -9.22 11.65
C GLU A 135 -2.87 -10.15 11.84
N ASP A 136 -2.33 -10.16 13.07
CA ASP A 136 -1.38 -11.16 13.57
C ASP A 136 -1.84 -11.67 14.93
N GLN A 137 -1.04 -11.58 15.99
CA GLN A 137 -1.50 -11.81 17.37
C GLN A 137 -2.44 -10.72 17.88
N PHE A 138 -2.44 -9.57 17.19
CA PHE A 138 -3.25 -8.40 17.46
C PHE A 138 -3.83 -7.86 16.15
N SER A 139 -4.89 -7.06 16.25
CA SER A 139 -5.34 -6.20 15.14
C SER A 139 -4.54 -4.90 15.18
N ARG A 140 -3.50 -4.78 14.35
CA ARG A 140 -2.61 -3.61 14.29
C ARG A 140 -3.10 -2.61 13.28
N VAL A 141 -3.14 -1.34 13.65
CA VAL A 141 -3.54 -0.26 12.75
C VAL A 141 -2.30 0.45 12.22
N LEU A 142 -2.06 0.31 10.92
CA LEU A 142 -0.97 0.95 10.19
C LEU A 142 -1.46 2.19 9.46
N ALA A 143 -0.74 3.30 9.61
CA ALA A 143 -1.07 4.58 8.96
C ALA A 143 -0.42 4.71 7.57
N ILE A 144 0.79 4.21 7.42
CA ILE A 144 1.61 4.25 6.21
C ILE A 144 2.79 3.29 6.38
N ILE A 145 3.42 2.87 5.29
CA ILE A 145 4.72 2.17 5.28
C ILE A 145 5.71 2.93 4.41
N PHE A 146 7.00 2.67 4.62
CA PHE A 146 8.12 3.19 3.82
C PHE A 146 9.14 2.08 3.57
N GLN A 147 9.93 2.20 2.51
CA GLN A 147 11.09 1.35 2.27
C GLN A 147 12.31 1.80 3.10
N SER A 148 12.30 3.04 3.58
CA SER A 148 13.37 3.63 4.40
C SER A 148 12.97 3.74 5.87
N GLN A 149 13.82 3.23 6.75
CA GLN A 149 13.66 3.41 8.19
C GLN A 149 13.83 4.88 8.60
N GLU A 150 14.63 5.64 7.84
CA GLU A 150 14.85 7.07 8.08
C GLU A 150 13.58 7.88 7.83
N ASP A 151 12.88 7.64 6.69
CA ASP A 151 11.60 8.27 6.40
C ASP A 151 10.56 7.96 7.49
N THR A 152 10.53 6.70 7.94
CA THR A 152 9.63 6.29 9.03
C THR A 152 9.91 7.05 10.32
N ARG A 153 11.19 7.17 10.71
CA ARG A 153 11.60 7.90 11.92
C ARG A 153 11.25 9.38 11.83
N ALA A 154 11.50 10.01 10.68
CA ALA A 154 11.18 11.42 10.46
C ALA A 154 9.68 11.70 10.66
N VAL A 155 8.82 10.82 10.17
CA VAL A 155 7.36 10.93 10.37
C VAL A 155 6.99 10.68 11.84
N MET A 156 7.59 9.69 12.49
CA MET A 156 7.31 9.41 13.91
C MET A 156 7.72 10.56 14.84
N GLU A 157 8.83 11.24 14.57
CA GLU A 157 9.24 12.43 15.35
C GLU A 157 8.21 13.55 15.25
N GLN A 158 7.62 13.74 14.08
CA GLN A 158 6.57 14.74 13.89
C GLN A 158 5.26 14.33 14.58
N LEU A 159 4.88 13.04 14.53
CA LEU A 159 3.76 12.50 15.29
C LEU A 159 3.96 12.73 16.79
N LYS A 160 5.16 12.45 17.29
CA LYS A 160 5.53 12.67 18.69
C LYS A 160 5.43 14.15 19.11
N ALA A 161 5.86 15.07 18.23
CA ALA A 161 5.73 16.52 18.47
C ALA A 161 4.27 16.99 18.61
N GLN A 162 3.32 16.20 18.09
CA GLN A 162 1.88 16.44 18.20
C GLN A 162 1.20 15.54 19.24
N ALA A 163 1.98 14.92 20.14
CA ALA A 163 1.51 14.02 21.19
C ALA A 163 0.74 12.79 20.65
N VAL A 164 1.06 12.32 19.42
CA VAL A 164 0.55 11.09 18.86
C VAL A 164 1.57 9.97 19.08
N GLU A 165 1.17 8.96 19.87
CA GLU A 165 1.99 7.77 20.09
C GLU A 165 2.00 6.90 18.84
N SER A 166 3.18 6.43 18.47
CA SER A 166 3.39 5.55 17.32
C SER A 166 4.57 4.62 17.54
N GLN A 167 4.57 3.50 16.86
CA GLN A 167 5.65 2.51 16.89
C GLN A 167 6.01 2.09 15.48
N VAL A 168 7.28 1.69 15.28
CA VAL A 168 7.70 1.08 14.02
C VAL A 168 7.23 -0.38 14.01
N TYR A 169 6.55 -0.76 12.95
CA TYR A 169 6.27 -2.16 12.60
C TYR A 169 7.11 -2.54 11.39
N GLU A 170 8.05 -3.46 11.56
CA GLU A 170 8.88 -3.94 10.47
C GLU A 170 8.23 -5.14 9.79
N LEU A 171 7.98 -5.02 8.49
CA LEU A 171 7.49 -6.07 7.62
C LEU A 171 8.66 -6.63 6.82
N LYS A 172 9.15 -7.82 7.19
CA LYS A 172 10.29 -8.49 6.55
C LYS A 172 9.80 -9.47 5.49
N CYS A 173 10.23 -9.27 4.25
CA CYS A 173 10.03 -10.20 3.16
C CYS A 173 11.32 -10.99 2.95
N PRO A 174 11.30 -12.34 2.98
CA PRO A 174 12.48 -13.14 2.76
C PRO A 174 13.01 -12.97 1.33
N GLY A 175 14.31 -13.12 1.15
CA GLY A 175 14.91 -13.34 -0.16
C GLY A 175 14.79 -14.81 -0.55
N VAL A 176 14.81 -15.08 -1.84
CA VAL A 176 14.70 -16.45 -2.38
C VAL A 176 15.60 -16.60 -3.60
N ASP A 177 16.32 -17.72 -3.67
CA ASP A 177 17.04 -18.15 -4.87
C ASP A 177 16.20 -19.27 -5.53
N MET A 178 15.65 -18.98 -6.74
CA MET A 178 14.77 -19.89 -7.45
C MET A 178 15.46 -20.48 -8.66
N GLU A 179 15.53 -21.78 -8.76
CA GLU A 179 16.01 -22.49 -9.95
C GLU A 179 14.83 -22.75 -10.90
N ILE A 180 14.83 -22.10 -12.08
CA ILE A 180 13.75 -22.17 -13.04
C ILE A 180 14.25 -22.84 -14.33
N THR A 181 13.58 -23.91 -14.75
CA THR A 181 13.83 -24.62 -16.01
C THR A 181 12.70 -24.34 -16.99
N ALA A 182 12.94 -23.45 -17.96
CA ALA A 182 11.96 -23.08 -18.99
C ALA A 182 12.67 -22.63 -20.28
N SER A 183 11.91 -22.18 -21.28
CA SER A 183 12.54 -21.45 -22.41
C SER A 183 13.15 -20.13 -21.92
N SER A 184 14.22 -19.67 -22.58
CA SER A 184 14.91 -18.42 -22.22
C SER A 184 13.96 -17.22 -22.13
N GLU A 185 12.97 -17.16 -23.02
CA GLU A 185 11.93 -16.12 -23.01
C GLU A 185 11.09 -16.14 -21.72
N LYS A 186 10.64 -17.34 -21.30
CA LYS A 186 9.83 -17.49 -20.07
C LYS A 186 10.64 -17.12 -18.82
N VAL A 187 11.91 -17.56 -18.74
CA VAL A 187 12.81 -17.21 -17.62
C VAL A 187 12.96 -15.69 -17.51
N LYS A 188 13.30 -15.02 -18.62
CA LYS A 188 13.43 -13.55 -18.67
C LYS A 188 12.11 -12.83 -18.35
N GLY A 189 10.99 -13.39 -18.81
CA GLY A 189 9.66 -12.83 -18.50
C GLY A 189 9.34 -12.89 -17.01
N ILE A 190 9.68 -13.99 -16.33
CA ILE A 190 9.52 -14.14 -14.88
C ILE A 190 10.45 -13.16 -14.15
N GLU A 191 11.73 -13.14 -14.49
CA GLU A 191 12.73 -12.24 -13.90
C GLU A 191 12.30 -10.76 -14.00
N SER A 192 11.92 -10.33 -15.22
CA SER A 192 11.46 -8.94 -15.45
C SER A 192 10.18 -8.61 -14.69
N SER A 193 9.34 -9.60 -14.38
CA SER A 193 8.14 -9.38 -13.55
C SER A 193 8.51 -9.08 -12.11
N TYR A 194 9.51 -9.74 -11.54
CA TYR A 194 10.01 -9.40 -10.19
C TYR A 194 10.67 -8.03 -10.16
N GLN A 195 11.44 -7.66 -11.19
CA GLN A 195 12.03 -6.32 -11.31
C GLN A 195 10.93 -5.25 -11.33
N MET A 196 9.90 -5.42 -12.16
CA MET A 196 8.74 -4.54 -12.21
C MET A 196 8.05 -4.41 -10.83
N VAL A 197 7.89 -5.52 -10.08
CA VAL A 197 7.32 -5.46 -8.73
C VAL A 197 8.17 -4.57 -7.81
N MET A 198 9.50 -4.67 -7.88
CA MET A 198 10.40 -3.83 -7.07
C MET A 198 10.31 -2.35 -7.46
N GLU A 199 10.24 -2.05 -8.75
CA GLU A 199 10.08 -0.70 -9.29
C GLU A 199 8.74 -0.09 -8.86
N ASN A 200 7.67 -0.88 -8.90
CA ASN A 200 6.33 -0.45 -8.49
C ASN A 200 6.24 -0.10 -7.00
N PHE A 201 6.99 -0.78 -6.11
CA PHE A 201 7.11 -0.34 -4.72
C PHE A 201 7.73 1.06 -4.59
N GLY A 202 8.74 1.37 -5.41
CA GLY A 202 9.35 2.70 -5.46
C GLY A 202 8.40 3.75 -6.03
N LEU A 203 7.73 3.42 -7.11
CA LEU A 203 6.82 4.34 -7.81
C LEU A 203 5.62 4.72 -6.94
N ILE A 204 4.91 3.75 -6.34
CA ILE A 204 3.76 4.05 -5.49
C ILE A 204 4.15 4.85 -4.23
N GLU A 205 5.33 4.58 -3.64
CA GLU A 205 5.84 5.37 -2.52
C GLU A 205 6.17 6.81 -2.96
N SER A 206 6.73 7.00 -4.15
CA SER A 206 6.99 8.33 -4.72
C SER A 206 5.69 9.09 -4.98
N ILE A 207 4.68 8.44 -5.58
CA ILE A 207 3.36 9.04 -5.80
C ILE A 207 2.75 9.51 -4.47
N ILE A 208 2.80 8.68 -3.41
CA ILE A 208 2.32 9.05 -2.08
C ILE A 208 3.05 10.28 -1.55
N LYS A 209 4.39 10.27 -1.58
CA LYS A 209 5.22 11.37 -1.09
C LYS A 209 4.98 12.66 -1.85
N ASP A 210 4.86 12.60 -3.15
CA ASP A 210 4.72 13.77 -4.01
C ASP A 210 3.29 14.33 -3.97
N LEU A 211 2.27 13.46 -3.89
CA LEU A 211 0.89 13.87 -3.67
C LEU A 211 0.74 14.54 -2.30
N ASP A 212 1.23 13.95 -1.22
CA ASP A 212 1.13 14.51 0.13
C ASP A 212 1.90 15.84 0.28
N ARG A 213 2.97 16.04 -0.50
CA ARG A 213 3.78 17.28 -0.53
C ARG A 213 3.25 18.38 -1.44
N ASP A 214 2.12 18.18 -2.09
CA ASP A 214 1.59 19.06 -3.13
C ASP A 214 2.55 19.28 -4.33
N LYS A 215 3.46 18.33 -4.59
CA LYS A 215 4.36 18.40 -5.75
C LYS A 215 3.70 17.93 -7.04
N ILE A 216 2.72 17.04 -6.93
CA ILE A 216 1.89 16.61 -8.04
C ILE A 216 0.41 16.86 -7.72
N THR A 217 -0.37 17.05 -8.76
CA THR A 217 -1.83 17.15 -8.63
C THR A 217 -2.45 15.75 -8.48
N LEU A 218 -3.72 15.73 -8.11
CA LEU A 218 -4.47 14.46 -8.01
C LEU A 218 -4.58 13.77 -9.38
N GLU A 219 -4.76 14.57 -10.45
CA GLU A 219 -4.85 14.06 -11.83
C GLU A 219 -3.56 13.35 -12.24
N ILE A 220 -2.39 13.95 -11.96
CA ILE A 220 -1.09 13.34 -12.25
C ILE A 220 -0.90 12.05 -11.43
N ALA A 221 -1.30 12.04 -10.16
CA ALA A 221 -1.24 10.82 -9.35
C ALA A 221 -2.11 9.69 -9.93
N ILE A 222 -3.32 10.01 -10.39
CA ILE A 222 -4.23 9.06 -11.03
C ILE A 222 -3.68 8.56 -12.36
N GLU A 223 -3.09 9.42 -13.18
CA GLU A 223 -2.43 9.03 -14.44
C GLU A 223 -1.31 8.04 -14.18
N ASN A 224 -0.40 8.35 -13.26
CA ASN A 224 0.70 7.44 -12.88
C ASN A 224 0.19 6.07 -12.37
N LEU A 225 -0.89 6.05 -11.58
CA LEU A 225 -1.49 4.79 -11.11
C LEU A 225 -2.13 4.01 -12.25
N LYS A 226 -2.71 4.69 -13.24
CA LYS A 226 -3.27 4.06 -14.44
C LYS A 226 -2.17 3.42 -15.26
N ASP A 227 -1.07 4.12 -15.50
CA ASP A 227 0.07 3.60 -16.24
C ASP A 227 0.66 2.37 -15.54
N MET A 228 0.86 2.44 -14.21
CA MET A 228 1.29 1.31 -13.40
C MET A 228 0.33 0.11 -13.53
N ARG A 229 -0.98 0.35 -13.42
CA ARG A 229 -2.00 -0.70 -13.56
C ARG A 229 -1.93 -1.38 -14.93
N ASP A 230 -1.79 -0.60 -16.02
CA ASP A 230 -1.77 -1.11 -17.39
C ASP A 230 -0.50 -1.91 -17.66
N GLU A 231 0.65 -1.50 -17.09
CA GLU A 231 1.90 -2.25 -17.14
C GLU A 231 1.78 -3.59 -16.40
N ILE A 232 1.25 -3.59 -15.17
CA ILE A 232 1.03 -4.82 -14.38
C ILE A 232 0.09 -5.76 -15.12
N ARG A 233 -1.00 -5.26 -15.71
CA ARG A 233 -1.95 -6.04 -16.50
C ARG A 233 -1.28 -6.70 -17.69
N THR A 234 -0.52 -5.94 -18.47
CA THR A 234 0.24 -6.45 -19.62
C THR A 234 1.19 -7.59 -19.21
N LYS A 235 1.89 -7.41 -18.08
CA LYS A 235 2.79 -8.43 -17.54
C LYS A 235 2.04 -9.66 -17.05
N THR A 236 0.88 -9.49 -16.42
CA THR A 236 0.01 -10.58 -15.98
C THR A 236 -0.47 -11.42 -17.15
N ASP A 237 -0.90 -10.78 -18.24
CA ASP A 237 -1.34 -11.44 -19.48
C ASP A 237 -0.18 -12.22 -20.12
N GLN A 238 1.03 -11.64 -20.14
CA GLN A 238 2.24 -12.32 -20.62
C GLN A 238 2.53 -13.60 -19.80
N LEU A 239 2.48 -13.51 -18.46
CA LEU A 239 2.69 -14.66 -17.59
C LEU A 239 1.58 -15.70 -17.74
N GLN A 240 0.33 -15.28 -18.05
CA GLN A 240 -0.77 -16.20 -18.34
C GLN A 240 -0.48 -17.04 -19.59
N ALA A 241 0.10 -16.43 -20.62
CA ALA A 241 0.48 -17.13 -21.85
C ALA A 241 1.60 -18.18 -21.64
N TYR A 242 2.35 -18.08 -20.54
CA TYR A 242 3.39 -19.07 -20.20
C TYR A 242 2.84 -20.36 -19.59
N SER A 243 1.61 -20.33 -19.08
CA SER A 243 0.93 -21.46 -18.45
C SER A 243 0.28 -22.34 -19.52
N THR A 244 1.01 -23.36 -19.99
CA THR A 244 0.51 -24.30 -21.03
C THR A 244 0.02 -25.63 -20.46
N ASP A 245 0.29 -25.95 -19.19
CA ASP A 245 0.01 -27.24 -18.59
C ASP A 245 -0.83 -27.09 -17.30
N GLU A 246 -1.68 -28.07 -17.03
CA GLU A 246 -2.60 -28.14 -15.89
C GLU A 246 -1.89 -28.15 -14.51
N GLU A 247 -0.61 -28.50 -14.47
CA GLU A 247 0.26 -28.41 -13.29
C GLU A 247 1.18 -27.17 -13.36
N GLY A 248 0.59 -25.99 -13.19
CA GLY A 248 1.37 -24.74 -13.19
C GLY A 248 2.34 -24.69 -12.00
N SER A 249 3.60 -24.25 -12.27
CA SER A 249 4.59 -23.97 -11.22
C SER A 249 3.98 -23.07 -10.14
N PRO A 250 4.07 -23.43 -8.83
CA PRO A 250 3.58 -22.59 -7.72
C PRO A 250 4.15 -21.17 -7.75
N VAL A 251 5.41 -21.03 -8.19
CA VAL A 251 6.07 -19.73 -8.39
C VAL A 251 5.33 -18.88 -9.42
N LEU A 252 5.04 -19.46 -10.60
CA LEU A 252 4.36 -18.71 -11.68
C LEU A 252 2.91 -18.40 -11.33
N SER A 253 2.17 -19.35 -10.76
CA SER A 253 0.78 -19.12 -10.35
C SER A 253 0.66 -18.12 -9.21
N GLY A 254 1.56 -18.20 -8.23
CA GLY A 254 1.63 -17.24 -7.11
C GLY A 254 1.97 -15.82 -7.59
N LEU A 255 2.96 -15.68 -8.49
CA LEU A 255 3.32 -14.37 -9.08
C LEU A 255 2.14 -13.77 -9.86
N ARG A 256 1.46 -14.56 -10.68
CA ARG A 256 0.26 -14.12 -11.40
C ARG A 256 -0.84 -13.67 -10.46
N ASN A 257 -1.15 -14.47 -9.45
CA ASN A 257 -2.17 -14.13 -8.46
C ASN A 257 -1.82 -12.84 -7.71
N PHE A 258 -0.56 -12.67 -7.33
CA PHE A 258 -0.06 -11.44 -6.73
C PHE A 258 -0.29 -10.23 -7.65
N LEU A 259 0.14 -10.32 -8.92
CA LEU A 259 -0.02 -9.23 -9.89
C LEU A 259 -1.49 -8.94 -10.22
N SER A 260 -2.32 -9.98 -10.42
CA SER A 260 -3.76 -9.80 -10.65
C SER A 260 -4.43 -9.04 -9.50
N THR A 261 -4.08 -9.37 -8.26
CA THR A 261 -4.60 -8.65 -7.10
C THR A 261 -4.15 -7.18 -7.08
N GLN A 262 -2.94 -6.87 -7.57
CA GLN A 262 -2.51 -5.46 -7.68
C GLN A 262 -3.33 -4.70 -8.72
N VAL A 263 -3.65 -5.32 -9.87
CA VAL A 263 -4.55 -4.74 -10.86
C VAL A 263 -5.92 -4.43 -10.24
N GLU A 264 -6.52 -5.38 -9.52
CA GLU A 264 -7.81 -5.20 -8.85
C GLU A 264 -7.76 -4.04 -7.85
N ASN A 265 -6.74 -3.98 -7.00
CA ASN A 265 -6.58 -2.91 -6.01
C ASN A 265 -6.41 -1.53 -6.68
N LEU A 266 -5.70 -1.44 -7.81
CA LEU A 266 -5.56 -0.19 -8.55
C LEU A 266 -6.84 0.19 -9.28
N ASP A 267 -7.55 -0.77 -9.85
CA ASP A 267 -8.88 -0.55 -10.44
C ASP A 267 -9.88 0.00 -9.41
N ASP A 268 -9.87 -0.50 -8.17
CA ASP A 268 -10.71 0.01 -7.07
C ASP A 268 -10.43 1.50 -6.74
N ILE A 269 -9.17 1.94 -6.89
CA ILE A 269 -8.84 3.36 -6.76
C ILE A 269 -9.37 4.14 -7.96
N LEU A 270 -9.10 3.65 -9.18
CA LEU A 270 -9.36 4.36 -10.43
C LEU A 270 -10.85 4.44 -10.79
N LEU A 271 -11.66 3.47 -10.37
CA LEU A 271 -13.12 3.43 -10.56
C LEU A 271 -13.88 4.19 -9.48
N GLY A 272 -13.21 4.61 -8.40
CA GLY A 272 -13.81 5.36 -7.31
C GLY A 272 -14.14 6.82 -7.66
N ASN A 273 -14.74 7.53 -6.70
CA ASN A 273 -14.93 8.98 -6.82
C ASN A 273 -13.59 9.71 -6.65
N ILE A 274 -12.98 10.11 -7.76
CA ILE A 274 -11.61 10.65 -7.85
C ILE A 274 -11.53 12.13 -7.42
N SER A 275 -12.61 12.73 -6.95
CA SER A 275 -12.64 14.17 -6.64
C SER A 275 -12.11 14.52 -5.24
N ASP A 276 -12.04 13.55 -4.30
CA ASP A 276 -11.56 13.78 -2.95
C ASP A 276 -10.11 13.32 -2.79
N ARG A 277 -9.21 14.28 -2.71
CA ARG A 277 -7.77 14.05 -2.53
C ARG A 277 -7.44 13.27 -1.25
N VAL A 278 -8.16 13.53 -0.16
CA VAL A 278 -7.93 12.85 1.12
C VAL A 278 -8.31 11.38 1.02
N GLU A 279 -9.44 11.10 0.39
CA GLU A 279 -9.89 9.73 0.14
C GLU A 279 -8.91 8.97 -0.75
N ILE A 280 -8.49 9.58 -1.86
CA ILE A 280 -7.54 8.95 -2.79
C ILE A 280 -6.17 8.74 -2.13
N SER A 281 -5.63 9.73 -1.41
CA SER A 281 -4.37 9.55 -0.67
C SER A 281 -4.46 8.40 0.33
N SER A 282 -5.59 8.27 1.04
CA SER A 282 -5.84 7.15 1.95
C SER A 282 -5.86 5.80 1.21
N LYS A 283 -6.56 5.72 0.08
CA LYS A 283 -6.66 4.49 -0.74
C LYS A 283 -5.29 4.07 -1.29
N ILE A 284 -4.49 5.02 -1.81
CA ILE A 284 -3.15 4.73 -2.33
C ILE A 284 -2.25 4.16 -1.22
N LYS A 285 -2.25 4.78 -0.04
CA LYS A 285 -1.49 4.31 1.12
C LYS A 285 -1.95 2.94 1.60
N TYR A 286 -3.27 2.69 1.60
CA TYR A 286 -3.85 1.39 1.92
C TYR A 286 -3.37 0.32 0.93
N THR A 287 -3.48 0.59 -0.36
CA THR A 287 -3.04 -0.31 -1.44
C THR A 287 -1.54 -0.60 -1.35
N TYR A 288 -0.73 0.41 -1.02
CA TYR A 288 0.71 0.22 -0.83
C TYR A 288 1.05 -0.74 0.32
N ILE A 289 0.36 -0.62 1.46
CA ILE A 289 0.51 -1.56 2.58
C ILE A 289 0.04 -2.96 2.19
N ASP A 290 -1.12 -3.06 1.54
CA ASP A 290 -1.70 -4.34 1.10
C ASP A 290 -0.77 -5.06 0.12
N MET A 291 -0.19 -4.31 -0.82
CA MET A 291 0.83 -4.82 -1.76
C MET A 291 2.03 -5.41 -1.02
N ALA A 292 2.58 -4.71 -0.03
CA ALA A 292 3.73 -5.19 0.74
C ALA A 292 3.40 -6.43 1.60
N VAL A 293 2.22 -6.45 2.23
CA VAL A 293 1.75 -7.60 3.03
C VAL A 293 1.54 -8.84 2.16
N LYS A 294 0.91 -8.68 1.00
CA LYS A 294 0.70 -9.78 0.03
C LYS A 294 2.00 -10.24 -0.59
N TYR A 295 2.91 -9.32 -0.90
CA TYR A 295 4.24 -9.66 -1.38
C TYR A 295 5.02 -10.50 -0.35
N LYS A 296 5.01 -10.08 0.93
CA LYS A 296 5.62 -10.85 2.02
C LYS A 296 5.07 -12.27 2.06
N LYS A 297 3.74 -12.41 2.05
CA LYS A 297 3.09 -13.73 2.09
C LYS A 297 3.51 -14.60 0.91
N TYR A 298 3.50 -14.06 -0.29
CA TYR A 298 3.94 -14.75 -1.50
C TYR A 298 5.40 -15.20 -1.42
N MET A 299 6.31 -14.33 -0.95
CA MET A 299 7.73 -14.67 -0.79
C MET A 299 7.96 -15.73 0.29
N GLU A 300 7.18 -15.72 1.39
CA GLU A 300 7.21 -16.76 2.41
C GLU A 300 6.72 -18.12 1.89
N GLU A 301 5.69 -18.12 1.04
CA GLU A 301 5.19 -19.34 0.38
C GLU A 301 6.26 -19.97 -0.51
N ILE A 302 6.99 -19.17 -1.31
CA ILE A 302 8.08 -19.65 -2.15
C ILE A 302 9.27 -20.14 -1.30
N ALA A 303 9.63 -19.42 -0.24
CA ALA A 303 10.78 -19.75 0.60
C ALA A 303 10.59 -21.07 1.39
N ASN A 304 9.34 -21.47 1.62
CA ASN A 304 9.00 -22.66 2.41
C ASN A 304 8.58 -23.88 1.56
N GLY A 305 8.41 -23.73 0.26
CA GLY A 305 8.04 -24.78 -0.70
C GLY A 305 9.22 -25.37 -1.40
#